data_0cd500f0edf383d48ecef98f5cfdfb03
#
_entry.id   0cd500f0edf383d48ecef98f5cfdfb03
#
_cell.length_a   1.000
_cell.length_b   1.000
_cell.length_c   1.000
_cell.angle_alpha   90.00
_cell.angle_beta   90.00
_cell.angle_gamma   90.00
#
_symmetry.space_group_name_H-M   'P 1'
#
loop_
_entity.id
_entity.type
_entity.pdbx_description
1 polymer ?
#
loop_
_entity_poly.entity_id
_entity_poly.type
_entity_poly.pdbx_seq_one_letter_code
_entity_poly.pdbx_strand_id
1 'polypeptide(L)'
;QREMKKKGIAVELARTVTATTPTGTGVSVEIGASPFVEVANPPAPRTLEADAVCVTVGRVPHTDGLGLDAAGVKVNARGWIEADDFLETSVPGVYAIGDVIGPRRIMLAHMAVAEAHTAVHNILHPEDRKAQRYDVVPSAIFTAPEIGDVGLSEAQAKQQGFAVKTSVFQFRELGK
;
A
#
# COMPACT_ATOMS: atom_id res chain seq x y z
N GLN A 1 13.20 -12.13 3.51
CA GLN A 1 14.48 -12.20 2.77
C GLN A 1 15.12 -13.61 2.81
N ARG A 2 15.25 -14.24 4.00
CA ARG A 2 15.84 -15.57 4.14
C ARG A 2 15.14 -16.65 3.29
N GLU A 3 13.81 -16.68 3.31
CA GLU A 3 13.01 -17.66 2.54
C GLU A 3 13.10 -17.43 1.02
N MET A 4 13.17 -16.19 0.58
CA MET A 4 13.41 -15.85 -0.82
C MET A 4 14.79 -16.34 -1.29
N LYS A 5 15.82 -16.11 -0.47
CA LYS A 5 17.18 -16.62 -0.77
C LYS A 5 17.22 -18.15 -0.90
N LYS A 6 16.49 -18.90 -0.04
CA LYS A 6 16.39 -20.37 -0.15
C LYS A 6 15.77 -20.82 -1.47
N LYS A 7 14.91 -19.98 -2.07
CA LYS A 7 14.28 -20.24 -3.38
C LYS A 7 15.10 -19.72 -4.56
N GLY A 8 16.34 -19.28 -4.35
CA GLY A 8 17.19 -18.72 -5.39
C GLY A 8 16.86 -17.30 -5.81
N ILE A 9 15.97 -16.61 -5.08
CA ILE A 9 15.57 -15.23 -5.40
C ILE A 9 16.58 -14.27 -4.76
N ALA A 10 17.29 -13.51 -5.60
CA ALA A 10 18.15 -12.43 -5.14
C ALA A 10 17.27 -11.23 -4.69
N VAL A 11 17.56 -10.71 -3.50
CA VAL A 11 16.84 -9.56 -2.95
C VAL A 11 17.82 -8.42 -2.76
N GLU A 12 17.57 -7.34 -3.48
CA GLU A 12 18.37 -6.11 -3.46
C GLU A 12 17.64 -5.03 -2.65
N LEU A 13 18.21 -4.67 -1.50
CA LEU A 13 17.64 -3.63 -0.64
C LEU A 13 18.28 -2.28 -0.91
N ALA A 14 17.58 -1.20 -0.56
CA ALA A 14 18.01 0.19 -0.74
C ALA A 14 18.40 0.52 -2.20
N ARG A 15 17.77 -0.14 -3.16
CA ARG A 15 17.97 0.07 -4.60
C ARG A 15 16.69 0.52 -5.29
N THR A 16 16.87 1.18 -6.42
CA THR A 16 15.81 1.49 -7.38
C THR A 16 16.28 1.15 -8.79
N VAL A 17 15.36 0.87 -9.68
CA VAL A 17 15.63 0.80 -11.11
C VAL A 17 15.77 2.22 -11.64
N THR A 18 16.87 2.52 -12.31
CA THR A 18 17.16 3.84 -12.89
C THR A 18 16.91 3.88 -14.38
N ALA A 19 17.10 2.75 -15.07
CA ALA A 19 16.79 2.62 -16.49
C ALA A 19 16.49 1.16 -16.86
N THR A 20 15.74 0.98 -17.94
CA THR A 20 15.52 -0.31 -18.59
C THR A 20 15.69 -0.15 -20.09
N THR A 21 16.47 -1.03 -20.71
CA THR A 21 16.73 -0.99 -22.16
C THR A 21 16.45 -2.38 -22.75
N PRO A 22 15.49 -2.50 -23.69
CA PRO A 22 15.26 -3.75 -24.40
C PRO A 22 16.53 -4.20 -25.14
N THR A 23 16.85 -5.49 -25.07
CA THR A 23 17.92 -6.14 -25.84
C THR A 23 17.34 -7.09 -26.87
N GLY A 24 18.16 -7.69 -27.71
CA GLY A 24 17.66 -8.65 -28.72
C GLY A 24 17.01 -9.91 -28.11
N THR A 25 17.29 -10.24 -26.85
CA THR A 25 16.83 -11.47 -26.17
C THR A 25 16.20 -11.23 -24.80
N GLY A 26 16.15 -9.98 -24.33
CA GLY A 26 15.65 -9.67 -22.98
C GLY A 26 15.68 -8.17 -22.67
N VAL A 27 16.02 -7.83 -21.46
CA VAL A 27 16.06 -6.45 -20.95
C VAL A 27 17.33 -6.24 -20.11
N SER A 28 18.08 -5.21 -20.42
CA SER A 28 19.15 -4.68 -19.57
C SER A 28 18.54 -3.72 -18.55
N VAL A 29 18.80 -3.93 -17.27
CA VAL A 29 18.21 -3.17 -16.15
C VAL A 29 19.31 -2.52 -15.34
N GLU A 30 19.33 -1.21 -15.32
CA GLU A 30 20.23 -0.44 -14.46
C GLU A 30 19.58 -0.24 -13.09
N ILE A 31 20.33 -0.55 -12.04
CA ILE A 31 19.90 -0.34 -10.65
C ILE A 31 20.92 0.53 -9.92
N GLY A 32 20.40 1.50 -9.19
CA GLY A 32 21.17 2.42 -8.36
C GLY A 32 20.70 2.47 -6.92
N ALA A 33 21.22 3.39 -6.12
CA ALA A 33 20.75 3.64 -4.78
C ALA A 33 19.32 4.17 -4.79
N SER A 34 18.49 3.72 -3.86
CA SER A 34 17.13 4.21 -3.72
C SER A 34 17.14 5.65 -3.17
N PRO A 35 16.42 6.58 -3.78
CA PRO A 35 16.26 7.94 -3.24
C PRO A 35 15.31 8.01 -2.04
N PHE A 36 14.62 6.91 -1.72
CA PHE A 36 13.60 6.84 -0.65
C PHE A 36 14.14 6.26 0.66
N VAL A 37 15.40 5.81 0.68
CA VAL A 37 16.01 5.18 1.85
C VAL A 37 17.42 5.75 2.04
N GLU A 38 17.63 6.43 3.15
CA GLU A 38 18.96 6.84 3.55
C GLU A 38 19.75 5.65 4.10
N VAL A 39 20.92 5.42 3.53
CA VAL A 39 21.88 4.41 4.00
C VAL A 39 23.26 5.06 4.08
N ALA A 40 24.01 4.73 5.13
CA ALA A 40 25.35 5.30 5.34
C ALA A 40 26.30 5.02 4.17
N ASN A 41 26.15 3.85 3.54
CA ASN A 41 26.93 3.45 2.37
C ASN A 41 25.97 3.03 1.25
N PRO A 42 25.54 3.95 0.39
CA PRO A 42 24.63 3.63 -0.70
C PRO A 42 25.31 2.63 -1.68
N PRO A 43 24.54 1.63 -2.14
CA PRO A 43 25.08 0.61 -3.03
C PRO A 43 25.47 1.22 -4.39
N ALA A 44 26.66 0.84 -4.91
CA ALA A 44 27.11 1.30 -6.23
C ALA A 44 26.12 0.89 -7.34
N PRO A 45 25.93 1.73 -8.36
CA PRO A 45 25.13 1.37 -9.53
C PRO A 45 25.67 0.11 -10.22
N ARG A 46 24.78 -0.70 -10.77
CA ARG A 46 25.14 -1.85 -11.60
C ARG A 46 24.05 -2.20 -12.61
N THR A 47 24.41 -2.95 -13.61
CA THR A 47 23.50 -3.46 -14.62
C THR A 47 23.19 -4.93 -14.38
N LEU A 48 21.97 -5.33 -14.64
CA LEU A 48 21.47 -6.70 -14.62
C LEU A 48 20.89 -7.03 -15.98
N GLU A 49 21.09 -8.25 -16.46
CA GLU A 49 20.41 -8.78 -17.62
C GLU A 49 19.26 -9.69 -17.14
N ALA A 50 18.10 -9.56 -17.78
CA ALA A 50 16.91 -10.33 -17.47
C ALA A 50 16.12 -10.68 -18.73
N ASP A 51 15.41 -11.79 -18.72
CA ASP A 51 14.50 -12.17 -19.81
C ASP A 51 13.28 -11.27 -19.86
N ALA A 52 12.80 -10.81 -18.69
CA ALA A 52 11.66 -9.93 -18.54
C ALA A 52 11.74 -9.10 -17.25
N VAL A 53 11.04 -7.98 -17.21
CA VAL A 53 10.91 -7.11 -16.04
C VAL A 53 9.43 -6.98 -15.66
N CYS A 54 9.12 -7.32 -14.40
CA CYS A 54 7.79 -7.10 -13.82
C CYS A 54 7.81 -5.85 -12.95
N VAL A 55 7.00 -4.86 -13.27
CA VAL A 55 6.92 -3.58 -12.55
C VAL A 55 5.73 -3.59 -11.60
N THR A 56 5.98 -3.63 -10.29
CA THR A 56 4.95 -3.68 -9.24
C THR A 56 5.23 -2.66 -8.14
N VAL A 57 5.62 -1.44 -8.52
CA VAL A 57 6.15 -0.39 -7.62
C VAL A 57 5.08 0.54 -7.05
N GLY A 58 3.81 0.15 -7.10
CA GLY A 58 2.71 0.92 -6.55
C GLY A 58 1.63 1.27 -7.56
N ARG A 59 0.73 2.15 -7.17
CA ARG A 59 -0.45 2.56 -7.92
C ARG A 59 -0.48 4.07 -8.07
N VAL A 60 -1.11 4.52 -9.15
CA VAL A 60 -1.51 5.90 -9.38
C VAL A 60 -3.03 5.98 -9.49
N PRO A 61 -3.66 7.09 -9.14
CA PRO A 61 -5.10 7.24 -9.33
C PRO A 61 -5.43 7.29 -10.82
N HIS A 62 -6.59 6.76 -11.19
CA HIS A 62 -7.13 6.89 -12.55
C HIS A 62 -8.39 7.76 -12.48
N THR A 63 -8.16 9.06 -12.35
CA THR A 63 -9.22 10.07 -12.15
C THR A 63 -9.42 10.99 -13.35
N ASP A 64 -8.62 10.82 -14.39
CA ASP A 64 -8.72 11.59 -15.63
C ASP A 64 -10.06 11.35 -16.33
N GLY A 65 -10.67 12.42 -16.79
CA GLY A 65 -11.95 12.36 -17.51
C GLY A 65 -13.20 12.17 -16.65
N LEU A 66 -13.08 12.09 -15.32
CA LEU A 66 -14.22 11.99 -14.41
C LEU A 66 -14.97 13.31 -14.19
N GLY A 67 -14.47 14.43 -14.70
CA GLY A 67 -15.10 15.73 -14.52
C GLY A 67 -15.04 16.25 -13.08
N LEU A 68 -14.06 15.83 -12.28
CA LEU A 68 -13.97 16.18 -10.86
C LEU A 68 -13.87 17.68 -10.63
N ASP A 69 -13.11 18.40 -11.47
CA ASP A 69 -13.00 19.87 -11.38
C ASP A 69 -14.35 20.55 -11.63
N ALA A 70 -15.11 20.08 -12.63
CA ALA A 70 -16.44 20.61 -12.94
C ALA A 70 -17.43 20.32 -11.80
N ALA A 71 -17.26 19.20 -11.09
CA ALA A 71 -18.05 18.84 -9.92
C ALA A 71 -17.57 19.55 -8.63
N GLY A 72 -16.43 20.23 -8.63
CA GLY A 72 -15.85 20.88 -7.46
C GLY A 72 -15.15 19.90 -6.49
N VAL A 73 -14.92 18.66 -6.92
CA VAL A 73 -14.26 17.64 -6.10
C VAL A 73 -12.76 17.85 -6.13
N LYS A 74 -12.16 18.04 -4.96
CA LYS A 74 -10.71 18.26 -4.83
C LYS A 74 -9.94 16.97 -4.96
N VAL A 75 -8.81 17.07 -5.67
CA VAL A 75 -7.77 16.05 -5.73
C VAL A 75 -6.46 16.63 -5.19
N ASN A 76 -5.64 15.78 -4.58
CA ASN A 76 -4.32 16.21 -4.13
C ASN A 76 -3.32 16.32 -5.31
N ALA A 77 -2.10 16.79 -5.04
CA ALA A 77 -1.06 16.96 -6.06
C ALA A 77 -0.66 15.67 -6.82
N ARG A 78 -1.08 14.50 -6.34
CA ARG A 78 -0.87 13.19 -7.00
C ARG A 78 -2.12 12.66 -7.70
N GLY A 79 -3.20 13.43 -7.76
CA GLY A 79 -4.46 13.06 -8.41
C GLY A 79 -5.42 12.23 -7.57
N TRP A 80 -5.11 11.91 -6.30
CA TRP A 80 -6.03 11.19 -5.41
C TRP A 80 -7.17 12.10 -4.95
N ILE A 81 -8.41 11.57 -4.91
CA ILE A 81 -9.57 12.31 -4.39
C ILE A 81 -9.38 12.52 -2.88
N GLU A 82 -9.58 13.76 -2.43
CA GLU A 82 -9.56 14.10 -1.01
C GLU A 82 -10.93 13.80 -0.38
N ALA A 83 -10.92 12.95 0.66
CA ALA A 83 -12.10 12.65 1.48
C ALA A 83 -11.74 12.75 2.96
N ASP A 84 -12.71 13.18 3.76
CA ASP A 84 -12.60 13.27 5.22
C ASP A 84 -12.68 11.88 5.88
N ASP A 85 -12.70 11.85 7.21
CA ASP A 85 -12.82 10.59 7.96
C ASP A 85 -14.19 9.92 7.83
N PHE A 86 -15.18 10.66 7.37
CA PHE A 86 -16.53 10.18 7.07
C PHE A 86 -16.69 9.77 5.61
N LEU A 87 -15.61 9.80 4.82
CA LEU A 87 -15.54 9.47 3.38
C LEU A 87 -16.23 10.48 2.46
N GLU A 88 -16.62 11.66 2.97
CA GLU A 88 -17.19 12.72 2.18
C GLU A 88 -16.07 13.56 1.53
N THR A 89 -16.28 13.93 0.26
CA THR A 89 -15.32 14.74 -0.48
C THR A 89 -15.45 16.24 -0.10
N SER A 90 -14.73 17.11 -0.81
CA SER A 90 -14.89 18.56 -0.69
C SER A 90 -16.29 19.07 -1.09
N VAL A 91 -17.12 18.22 -1.69
CA VAL A 91 -18.48 18.54 -2.14
C VAL A 91 -19.48 17.81 -1.26
N PRO A 92 -20.36 18.52 -0.51
CA PRO A 92 -21.35 17.90 0.35
C PRO A 92 -22.25 16.92 -0.42
N GLY A 93 -22.46 15.74 0.14
CA GLY A 93 -23.24 14.66 -0.46
C GLY A 93 -22.50 13.82 -1.50
N VAL A 94 -21.24 14.15 -1.80
CA VAL A 94 -20.38 13.37 -2.70
C VAL A 94 -19.33 12.61 -1.89
N TYR A 95 -19.34 11.29 -1.99
CA TYR A 95 -18.45 10.40 -1.25
C TYR A 95 -17.45 9.73 -2.18
N ALA A 96 -16.26 9.44 -1.65
CA ALA A 96 -15.24 8.69 -2.36
C ALA A 96 -14.70 7.55 -1.47
N ILE A 97 -14.55 6.36 -2.06
CA ILE A 97 -14.14 5.14 -1.36
C ILE A 97 -13.14 4.33 -2.19
N GLY A 98 -12.44 3.41 -1.53
CA GLY A 98 -11.50 2.49 -2.17
C GLY A 98 -10.20 3.15 -2.59
N ASP A 99 -9.51 2.53 -3.51
CA ASP A 99 -8.15 2.94 -3.92
C ASP A 99 -8.07 4.40 -4.38
N VAL A 100 -9.15 4.99 -4.88
CA VAL A 100 -9.17 6.35 -5.41
C VAL A 100 -8.91 7.45 -4.38
N ILE A 101 -9.15 7.18 -3.09
CA ILE A 101 -8.84 8.12 -1.99
C ILE A 101 -7.38 8.03 -1.51
N GLY A 102 -6.60 7.14 -2.11
CA GLY A 102 -5.15 7.13 -2.09
C GLY A 102 -4.46 6.51 -0.89
N PRO A 103 -3.12 6.59 -0.89
CA PRO A 103 -2.27 5.80 0.01
C PRO A 103 -2.25 6.29 1.47
N ARG A 104 -2.97 7.36 1.80
CA ARG A 104 -3.23 7.72 3.20
C ARG A 104 -4.18 6.74 3.88
N ARG A 105 -4.91 5.96 3.07
CA ARG A 105 -5.84 4.91 3.49
C ARG A 105 -5.30 3.55 3.06
N ILE A 106 -5.89 2.49 3.56
CA ILE A 106 -5.47 1.13 3.23
C ILE A 106 -6.14 0.69 1.94
N MET A 107 -5.38 0.55 0.87
CA MET A 107 -5.86 0.18 -0.47
C MET A 107 -6.02 -1.35 -0.60
N LEU A 108 -7.08 -1.89 0.01
CA LEU A 108 -7.46 -3.29 -0.03
C LEU A 108 -8.95 -3.42 -0.39
N ALA A 109 -9.30 -4.44 -1.17
CA ALA A 109 -10.67 -4.65 -1.64
C ALA A 109 -11.70 -4.73 -0.51
N HIS A 110 -11.40 -5.45 0.58
CA HIS A 110 -12.30 -5.56 1.73
C HIS A 110 -12.40 -4.24 2.52
N MET A 111 -11.39 -3.37 2.44
CA MET A 111 -11.50 -2.01 3.00
C MET A 111 -12.43 -1.14 2.18
N ALA A 112 -12.36 -1.21 0.84
CA ALA A 112 -13.31 -0.52 -0.02
C ALA A 112 -14.76 -0.95 0.27
N VAL A 113 -15.00 -2.24 0.60
CA VAL A 113 -16.31 -2.73 1.03
C VAL A 113 -16.71 -2.14 2.38
N ALA A 114 -15.81 -2.09 3.37
CA ALA A 114 -16.07 -1.48 4.67
C ALA A 114 -16.36 0.03 4.54
N GLU A 115 -15.58 0.72 3.70
CA GLU A 115 -15.79 2.13 3.37
C GLU A 115 -17.15 2.36 2.69
N ALA A 116 -17.56 1.46 1.78
CA ALA A 116 -18.89 1.52 1.16
C ALA A 116 -20.02 1.44 2.20
N HIS A 117 -19.92 0.53 3.17
CA HIS A 117 -20.89 0.44 4.26
C HIS A 117 -20.91 1.73 5.09
N THR A 118 -19.77 2.31 5.41
CA THR A 118 -19.66 3.55 6.16
C THR A 118 -20.25 4.73 5.34
N ALA A 119 -19.92 4.85 4.06
CA ALA A 119 -20.44 5.92 3.21
C ALA A 119 -21.97 5.84 3.06
N VAL A 120 -22.51 4.63 2.81
CA VAL A 120 -23.96 4.43 2.72
C VAL A 120 -24.65 4.74 4.05
N HIS A 121 -24.09 4.32 5.18
CA HIS A 121 -24.62 4.70 6.49
C HIS A 121 -24.68 6.23 6.64
N ASN A 122 -23.61 6.94 6.31
CA ASN A 122 -23.50 8.39 6.45
C ASN A 122 -24.43 9.15 5.50
N ILE A 123 -24.73 8.58 4.32
CA ILE A 123 -25.73 9.11 3.39
C ILE A 123 -27.15 8.99 3.97
N LEU A 124 -27.46 7.84 4.57
CA LEU A 124 -28.79 7.54 5.08
C LEU A 124 -29.06 8.15 6.46
N HIS A 125 -28.01 8.41 7.24
CA HIS A 125 -28.07 8.90 8.61
C HIS A 125 -27.13 10.10 8.81
N PRO A 126 -27.39 11.23 8.17
CA PRO A 126 -26.54 12.42 8.26
C PRO A 126 -26.42 12.97 9.68
N GLU A 127 -27.40 12.66 10.55
CA GLU A 127 -27.43 13.02 11.97
C GLU A 127 -26.61 12.09 12.87
N ASP A 128 -26.23 10.91 12.39
CA ASP A 128 -25.44 9.88 13.10
C ASP A 128 -24.27 9.38 12.24
N ARG A 129 -23.48 10.32 11.74
CA ARG A 129 -22.33 10.00 10.88
C ARG A 129 -21.25 9.20 11.64
N LYS A 130 -20.67 8.22 10.98
CA LYS A 130 -19.61 7.36 11.50
C LYS A 130 -18.32 7.57 10.73
N ALA A 131 -17.23 7.77 11.47
CA ALA A 131 -15.90 7.79 10.88
C ALA A 131 -15.47 6.37 10.49
N GLN A 132 -14.83 6.24 9.35
CA GLN A 132 -14.23 4.99 8.92
C GLN A 132 -13.04 4.64 9.82
N ARG A 133 -12.99 3.40 10.28
CA ARG A 133 -11.91 2.90 11.13
C ARG A 133 -10.87 2.14 10.29
N TYR A 134 -9.59 2.41 10.58
CA TYR A 134 -8.44 1.77 9.93
C TYR A 134 -7.45 1.13 10.92
N ASP A 135 -7.78 1.12 12.20
CA ASP A 135 -6.92 0.66 13.28
C ASP A 135 -6.81 -0.88 13.37
N VAL A 136 -7.80 -1.59 12.89
CA VAL A 136 -7.83 -3.07 12.89
C VAL A 136 -8.23 -3.58 11.51
N VAL A 137 -7.25 -3.62 10.60
CA VAL A 137 -7.47 -4.07 9.23
C VAL A 137 -6.63 -5.32 8.97
N PRO A 138 -7.25 -6.48 8.72
CA PRO A 138 -6.51 -7.66 8.29
C PRO A 138 -5.85 -7.43 6.94
N SER A 139 -4.59 -7.82 6.80
CA SER A 139 -3.94 -7.86 5.51
C SER A 139 -3.25 -9.20 5.27
N ALA A 140 -3.13 -9.61 4.02
CA ALA A 140 -2.48 -10.83 3.61
C ALA A 140 -1.56 -10.59 2.43
N ILE A 141 -0.33 -11.13 2.54
CA ILE A 141 0.65 -11.15 1.46
C ILE A 141 0.76 -12.59 0.99
N PHE A 142 0.28 -12.86 -0.22
CA PHE A 142 0.18 -14.21 -0.82
C PHE A 142 1.52 -14.67 -1.40
N THR A 143 2.58 -14.56 -0.61
CA THR A 143 3.89 -15.13 -0.91
C THR A 143 3.96 -16.58 -0.42
N ALA A 144 5.07 -17.27 -0.67
CA ALA A 144 5.33 -18.58 -0.10
C ALA A 144 6.61 -18.54 0.76
N PRO A 145 6.49 -18.56 2.11
CA PRO A 145 5.27 -18.66 2.90
C PRO A 145 4.39 -17.41 2.82
N GLU A 146 3.11 -17.56 3.07
CA GLU A 146 2.16 -16.44 3.21
C GLU A 146 2.42 -15.67 4.50
N ILE A 147 2.05 -14.38 4.48
CA ILE A 147 2.13 -13.49 5.66
C ILE A 147 0.75 -12.89 5.87
N GLY A 148 0.21 -13.03 7.06
CA GLY A 148 -0.98 -12.32 7.50
C GLY A 148 -0.65 -11.43 8.68
N ASP A 149 -1.25 -10.25 8.71
CA ASP A 149 -1.16 -9.35 9.85
C ASP A 149 -2.48 -8.62 10.10
N VAL A 150 -2.64 -8.09 11.30
CA VAL A 150 -3.77 -7.26 11.68
C VAL A 150 -3.36 -6.35 12.85
N GLY A 151 -3.73 -5.09 12.77
CA GLY A 151 -3.47 -4.10 13.82
C GLY A 151 -2.03 -3.60 13.86
N LEU A 152 -1.58 -3.21 15.05
CA LEU A 152 -0.28 -2.59 15.24
C LEU A 152 0.84 -3.62 15.34
N SER A 153 1.96 -3.35 14.68
CA SER A 153 3.21 -4.03 14.99
C SER A 153 3.72 -3.67 16.39
N GLU A 154 4.58 -4.51 16.97
CA GLU A 154 5.22 -4.24 18.26
C GLU A 154 5.89 -2.86 18.29
N ALA A 155 6.59 -2.49 17.21
CA ALA A 155 7.28 -1.20 17.11
C ALA A 155 6.29 -0.03 17.12
N GLN A 156 5.20 -0.12 16.35
CA GLN A 156 4.15 0.90 16.33
C GLN A 156 3.43 1.04 17.67
N ALA A 157 3.12 -0.09 18.31
CA ALA A 157 2.48 -0.08 19.63
C ALA A 157 3.36 0.59 20.69
N LYS A 158 4.67 0.29 20.72
CA LYS A 158 5.63 0.95 21.61
C LYS A 158 5.74 2.44 21.31
N GLN A 159 5.79 2.84 20.04
CA GLN A 159 5.84 4.25 19.65
C GLN A 159 4.60 5.02 20.10
N GLN A 160 3.45 4.37 20.16
CA GLN A 160 2.20 4.94 20.66
C GLN A 160 2.08 4.89 22.21
N GLY A 161 3.12 4.43 22.91
CA GLY A 161 3.16 4.40 24.37
C GLY A 161 2.49 3.20 25.04
N PHE A 162 2.12 2.18 24.27
CA PHE A 162 1.54 0.96 24.85
C PHE A 162 2.59 0.11 25.57
N ALA A 163 2.24 -0.44 26.72
CA ALA A 163 3.01 -1.48 27.38
C ALA A 163 2.81 -2.81 26.64
N VAL A 164 3.83 -3.24 25.90
CA VAL A 164 3.73 -4.40 25.00
C VAL A 164 4.35 -5.64 25.64
N LYS A 165 3.63 -6.76 25.61
CA LYS A 165 4.16 -8.10 25.82
C LYS A 165 4.05 -8.88 24.53
N THR A 166 5.10 -9.60 24.15
CA THR A 166 5.14 -10.42 22.93
C THR A 166 5.22 -11.90 23.26
N SER A 167 4.60 -12.70 22.42
CA SER A 167 4.69 -14.16 22.47
C SER A 167 4.75 -14.70 21.04
N VAL A 168 5.44 -15.82 20.85
CA VAL A 168 5.56 -16.48 19.55
C VAL A 168 5.02 -17.89 19.66
N PHE A 169 4.10 -18.24 18.75
CA PHE A 169 3.57 -19.58 18.62
C PHE A 169 3.90 -20.15 17.24
N GLN A 170 4.34 -21.40 17.16
CA GLN A 170 4.74 -22.02 15.91
C GLN A 170 3.52 -22.62 15.19
N PHE A 171 3.23 -22.21 13.96
CA PHE A 171 2.12 -22.73 13.17
C PHE A 171 2.13 -24.24 13.01
N ARG A 172 3.32 -24.86 12.92
CA ARG A 172 3.46 -26.34 12.88
C ARG A 172 2.81 -27.06 14.07
N GLU A 173 2.52 -26.35 15.16
CA GLU A 173 1.90 -26.90 16.37
C GLU A 173 0.36 -26.79 16.33
N LEU A 174 -0.19 -26.19 15.28
CA LEU A 174 -1.65 -26.02 15.10
C LEU A 174 -2.35 -27.20 14.41
N GLY A 175 -1.66 -28.29 14.13
CA GLY A 175 -2.28 -29.50 13.56
C GLY A 175 -2.82 -29.34 12.14
N LYS A 176 -2.34 -28.36 11.38
CA LYS A 176 -2.65 -28.15 9.97
C LYS A 176 -1.38 -28.20 9.13
#